data_484ab4e49d1786dcf4f4ef8a779afb79
#
_entry.id   484ab4e49d1786dcf4f4ef8a779afb79
#
_cell.length_a   1.000
_cell.length_b   1.000
_cell.length_c   1.000
_cell.angle_alpha   90.00
_cell.angle_beta   90.00
_cell.angle_gamma   90.00
#
_symmetry.space_group_name_H-M   'P 1'
#
loop_
_entity.id
_entity.type
_entity.pdbx_description
1 polymer ?
#
loop_
_entity_poly.entity_id
_entity_poly.type
_entity_poly.pdbx_seq_one_letter_code
_entity_poly.pdbx_strand_id
1 'polypeptide(L)'
;DYSIARNGWVADYNDPICFLDMWTTASGNNDVQFGKGANADVAIYNLDLTPYGYDVNVTNGTWAQTYDVLISSIKSCTDSANRYAMMHIAEDMLMQTGCIVPLYFYTDIYMLDSNVHGFYSNPLGYKYFMYCTIEE
;
A
#
# COMPACT_ATOMS: atom_id res chain seq x y z
N ASP A 1 -6.75 24.77 7.30
CA ASP A 1 -5.40 24.23 7.09
C ASP A 1 -5.03 23.35 8.28
N TYR A 2 -4.40 22.20 8.02
CA TYR A 2 -3.90 21.28 9.03
C TYR A 2 -2.47 20.82 8.65
N SER A 3 -1.64 20.59 9.65
CA SER A 3 -0.27 20.09 9.46
C SER A 3 -0.18 18.57 9.56
N ILE A 4 -1.13 17.95 10.25
CA ILE A 4 -1.20 16.49 10.45
C ILE A 4 -2.65 16.06 10.26
N ALA A 5 -2.84 15.00 9.48
CA ALA A 5 -4.15 14.37 9.29
C ALA A 5 -4.09 12.90 9.70
N ARG A 6 -5.16 12.39 10.31
CA ARG A 6 -5.34 10.95 10.52
C ARG A 6 -6.01 10.35 9.28
N ASN A 7 -5.45 9.25 8.83
CA ASN A 7 -6.03 8.47 7.74
C ASN A 7 -6.00 6.98 8.07
N GLY A 8 -6.66 6.15 7.28
CA GLY A 8 -6.65 4.71 7.35
C GLY A 8 -6.86 4.11 5.96
N TRP A 9 -6.29 2.94 5.75
CA TRP A 9 -6.40 2.22 4.49
C TRP A 9 -6.77 0.76 4.73
N VAL A 10 -7.70 0.26 3.97
CA VAL A 10 -8.06 -1.17 3.89
C VAL A 10 -7.67 -1.65 2.50
N ALA A 11 -6.98 -2.78 2.41
CA ALA A 11 -6.58 -3.33 1.13
C ALA A 11 -7.81 -3.64 0.24
N ASP A 12 -7.77 -3.22 -1.02
CA ASP A 12 -8.83 -3.48 -1.99
C ASP A 12 -8.85 -4.96 -2.42
N TYR A 13 -7.70 -5.62 -2.36
CA TYR A 13 -7.50 -7.04 -2.68
C TYR A 13 -6.35 -7.62 -1.86
N ASN A 14 -6.23 -8.94 -1.84
CA ASN A 14 -5.25 -9.66 -1.01
C ASN A 14 -3.84 -9.62 -1.62
N ASP A 15 -3.24 -8.45 -1.63
CA ASP A 15 -1.85 -8.22 -2.04
C ASP A 15 -1.27 -7.02 -1.29
N PRO A 16 -0.07 -7.12 -0.68
CA PRO A 16 0.58 -6.03 0.04
C PRO A 16 0.80 -4.76 -0.79
N ILE A 17 0.87 -4.88 -2.12
CA ILE A 17 1.06 -3.73 -3.01
C ILE A 17 -0.03 -2.67 -2.87
N CYS A 18 -1.22 -3.05 -2.38
CA CYS A 18 -2.31 -2.10 -2.09
C CYS A 18 -1.92 -1.00 -1.11
N PHE A 19 -0.92 -1.24 -0.27
CA PHE A 19 -0.40 -0.26 0.69
C PHE A 19 0.75 0.57 0.15
N LEU A 20 1.28 0.22 -1.02
CA LEU A 20 2.42 0.88 -1.64
C LEU A 20 2.04 1.63 -2.93
N ASP A 21 1.18 1.07 -3.77
CA ASP A 21 0.87 1.67 -5.07
C ASP A 21 -0.02 2.92 -4.98
N MET A 22 -0.69 3.13 -3.86
CA MET A 22 -1.46 4.34 -3.61
C MET A 22 -0.62 5.63 -3.58
N TRP A 23 0.68 5.54 -3.39
CA TRP A 23 1.59 6.69 -3.27
C TRP A 23 2.25 7.09 -4.61
N THR A 24 1.91 6.42 -5.70
CA THR A 24 2.40 6.78 -7.03
C THR A 24 1.82 8.11 -7.52
N THR A 25 2.52 8.78 -8.43
CA THR A 25 2.08 10.08 -8.98
C THR A 25 0.73 10.00 -9.69
N ALA A 26 0.43 8.85 -10.32
CA ALA A 26 -0.82 8.62 -11.03
C ALA A 26 -1.99 8.24 -10.11
N SER A 27 -1.73 7.89 -8.86
CA SER A 27 -2.77 7.43 -7.93
C SER A 27 -3.68 8.57 -7.48
N GLY A 28 -4.99 8.33 -7.50
CA GLY A 28 -6.00 9.21 -6.89
C GLY A 28 -5.96 9.24 -5.36
N ASN A 29 -5.33 8.22 -4.76
CA ASN A 29 -5.21 8.03 -3.31
C ASN A 29 -3.87 8.56 -2.74
N ASN A 30 -3.08 9.28 -3.57
CA ASN A 30 -1.83 9.89 -3.14
C ASN A 30 -2.11 11.16 -2.32
N ASP A 31 -2.51 10.96 -1.06
CA ASP A 31 -2.92 12.05 -0.16
C ASP A 31 -1.77 12.98 0.23
N VAL A 32 -0.53 12.46 0.22
CA VAL A 32 0.67 13.27 0.50
C VAL A 32 1.16 14.07 -0.71
N GLN A 33 0.53 13.87 -1.87
CA GLN A 33 0.82 14.60 -3.11
C GLN A 33 2.26 14.46 -3.63
N PHE A 34 2.90 13.30 -3.43
CA PHE A 34 4.21 13.04 -4.01
C PHE A 34 4.22 13.19 -5.55
N GLY A 35 5.23 13.87 -6.06
CA GLY A 35 5.40 14.12 -7.49
C GLY A 35 4.37 15.07 -8.09
N LYS A 36 3.63 15.81 -7.27
CA LYS A 36 2.60 16.76 -7.71
C LYS A 36 2.86 18.16 -7.17
N GLY A 37 2.66 19.18 -8.02
CA GLY A 37 2.76 20.58 -7.63
C GLY A 37 4.10 20.93 -6.94
N ALA A 38 4.03 21.52 -5.76
CA ALA A 38 5.20 21.91 -4.96
C ALA A 38 6.03 20.72 -4.44
N ASN A 39 5.49 19.51 -4.49
CA ASN A 39 6.14 18.28 -4.03
C ASN A 39 6.77 17.48 -5.17
N ALA A 40 6.85 18.03 -6.40
CA ALA A 40 7.35 17.30 -7.55
C ALA A 40 8.82 16.85 -7.40
N ASP A 41 9.65 17.63 -6.72
CA ASP A 41 11.10 17.43 -6.58
C ASP A 41 11.54 17.34 -5.11
N VAL A 42 10.79 16.62 -4.29
CA VAL A 42 10.99 16.61 -2.83
C VAL A 42 12.31 15.96 -2.41
N ALA A 43 12.83 14.98 -3.17
CA ALA A 43 14.08 14.31 -2.86
C ALA A 43 14.75 13.73 -4.11
N ILE A 44 16.07 13.62 -4.05
CA ILE A 44 16.87 12.91 -5.04
C ILE A 44 17.11 11.48 -4.53
N TYR A 45 16.88 10.50 -5.37
CA TYR A 45 17.02 9.10 -5.03
C TYR A 45 17.78 8.30 -6.11
N ASN A 46 18.52 7.30 -5.68
CA ASN A 46 19.16 6.33 -6.57
C ASN A 46 18.50 4.96 -6.38
N LEU A 47 18.22 4.27 -7.48
CA LEU A 47 17.61 2.94 -7.48
C LEU A 47 18.28 2.07 -8.53
N ASP A 48 18.76 0.91 -8.12
CA ASP A 48 19.26 -0.13 -9.00
C ASP A 48 18.43 -1.41 -8.81
N LEU A 49 17.70 -1.81 -9.84
CA LEU A 49 16.90 -3.04 -9.85
C LEU A 49 17.53 -4.16 -10.68
N THR A 50 18.77 -3.98 -11.17
CA THR A 50 19.50 -5.03 -11.91
C THR A 50 19.69 -6.31 -11.09
N PRO A 51 19.89 -6.29 -9.76
CA PRO A 51 19.94 -7.49 -8.94
C PRO A 51 18.65 -8.32 -8.95
N TYR A 52 17.52 -7.70 -9.29
CA TYR A 52 16.20 -8.35 -9.36
C TYR A 52 15.78 -8.72 -10.79
N GLY A 53 16.69 -8.56 -11.76
CA GLY A 53 16.46 -8.93 -13.15
C GLY A 53 15.78 -7.85 -14.01
N TYR A 54 15.75 -6.60 -13.53
CA TYR A 54 15.21 -5.44 -14.27
C TYR A 54 16.33 -4.55 -14.77
N ASP A 55 16.26 -4.14 -16.04
CA ASP A 55 17.15 -3.11 -16.61
C ASP A 55 16.67 -1.72 -16.20
N VAL A 56 16.73 -1.47 -14.89
CA VAL A 56 16.33 -0.21 -14.27
C VAL A 56 17.44 0.27 -13.36
N ASN A 57 18.03 1.39 -13.74
CA ASN A 57 19.03 2.09 -12.94
C ASN A 57 18.71 3.59 -12.96
N VAL A 58 18.22 4.11 -11.85
CA VAL A 58 17.90 5.53 -11.67
C VAL A 58 19.02 6.16 -10.87
N THR A 59 19.61 7.22 -11.42
CA THR A 59 20.64 8.03 -10.74
C THR A 59 20.13 9.45 -10.62
N ASN A 60 20.15 10.00 -9.41
CA ASN A 60 19.67 11.34 -9.09
C ASN A 60 18.23 11.63 -9.58
N GLY A 61 17.37 10.62 -9.56
CA GLY A 61 15.95 10.77 -9.84
C GLY A 61 15.23 11.50 -8.70
N THR A 62 14.09 12.11 -9.01
CA THR A 62 13.20 12.57 -7.94
C THR A 62 12.64 11.37 -7.18
N TRP A 63 12.25 11.57 -5.91
CA TRP A 63 11.64 10.50 -5.13
C TRP A 63 10.43 9.88 -5.87
N ALA A 64 9.53 10.73 -6.36
CA ALA A 64 8.31 10.30 -7.01
C ALA A 64 8.57 9.50 -8.32
N GLN A 65 9.46 9.98 -9.19
CA GLN A 65 9.82 9.27 -10.42
C GLN A 65 10.44 7.90 -10.11
N THR A 66 11.35 7.86 -9.14
CA THR A 66 12.02 6.62 -8.70
C THR A 66 11.01 5.64 -8.11
N TYR A 67 10.08 6.14 -7.28
CA TYR A 67 9.02 5.33 -6.69
C TYR A 67 8.06 4.76 -7.74
N ASP A 68 7.63 5.57 -8.71
CA ASP A 68 6.75 5.14 -9.80
C ASP A 68 7.37 3.99 -10.62
N VAL A 69 8.66 4.10 -10.94
CA VAL A 69 9.41 3.05 -11.67
C VAL A 69 9.52 1.78 -10.83
N LEU A 70 9.81 1.91 -9.54
CA LEU A 70 9.89 0.78 -8.61
C LEU A 70 8.55 0.05 -8.51
N ILE A 71 7.45 0.77 -8.29
CA ILE A 71 6.10 0.17 -8.21
C ILE A 71 5.71 -0.50 -9.53
N SER A 72 6.05 0.08 -10.67
CA SER A 72 5.82 -0.54 -11.98
C SER A 72 6.58 -1.87 -12.13
N SER A 73 7.85 -1.91 -11.69
CA SER A 73 8.66 -3.13 -11.69
C SER A 73 8.09 -4.21 -10.76
N ILE A 74 7.65 -3.83 -9.56
CA ILE A 74 7.00 -4.75 -8.60
C ILE A 74 5.74 -5.37 -9.22
N LYS A 75 4.91 -4.56 -9.90
CA LYS A 75 3.67 -5.04 -10.54
C LYS A 75 3.92 -6.04 -11.68
N SER A 76 5.03 -5.91 -12.37
CA SER A 76 5.41 -6.82 -13.45
C SER A 76 6.19 -8.05 -12.98
N CYS A 77 6.64 -8.08 -11.72
CA CYS A 77 7.48 -9.15 -11.17
C CYS A 77 6.66 -10.40 -10.85
N THR A 78 7.04 -11.53 -11.46
CA THR A 78 6.43 -12.84 -11.23
C THR A 78 7.18 -13.70 -10.21
N ASP A 79 8.45 -13.38 -9.93
CA ASP A 79 9.21 -14.03 -8.87
C ASP A 79 8.84 -13.42 -7.51
N SER A 80 8.29 -14.25 -6.63
CA SER A 80 7.78 -13.78 -5.35
C SER A 80 8.87 -13.22 -4.42
N ALA A 81 10.07 -13.81 -4.42
CA ALA A 81 11.16 -13.38 -3.54
C ALA A 81 11.68 -11.99 -3.97
N ASN A 82 11.93 -11.80 -5.26
CA ASN A 82 12.34 -10.52 -5.82
C ASN A 82 11.25 -9.46 -5.64
N ARG A 83 9.99 -9.86 -5.82
CA ARG A 83 8.84 -8.98 -5.66
C ARG A 83 8.75 -8.44 -4.24
N TYR A 84 8.84 -9.29 -3.23
CA TYR A 84 8.84 -8.86 -1.82
C TYR A 84 10.07 -8.01 -1.47
N ALA A 85 11.25 -8.37 -1.97
CA ALA A 85 12.45 -7.56 -1.75
C ALA A 85 12.30 -6.13 -2.31
N MET A 86 11.74 -5.99 -3.51
CA MET A 86 11.44 -4.67 -4.08
C MET A 86 10.33 -3.93 -3.32
N MET A 87 9.33 -4.63 -2.76
CA MET A 87 8.32 -4.00 -1.89
C MET A 87 8.94 -3.42 -0.62
N HIS A 88 9.92 -4.11 0.00
CA HIS A 88 10.65 -3.56 1.14
C HIS A 88 11.42 -2.29 0.78
N ILE A 89 12.02 -2.23 -0.42
CA ILE A 89 12.66 -0.99 -0.89
C ILE A 89 11.63 0.15 -1.00
N ALA A 90 10.45 -0.14 -1.54
CA ALA A 90 9.39 0.86 -1.66
C ALA A 90 8.87 1.34 -0.29
N GLU A 91 8.72 0.44 0.67
CA GLU A 91 8.34 0.77 2.04
C GLU A 91 9.40 1.64 2.71
N ASP A 92 10.68 1.27 2.61
CA ASP A 92 11.79 2.06 3.15
C ASP A 92 11.85 3.46 2.55
N MET A 93 11.69 3.58 1.22
CA MET A 93 11.61 4.87 0.54
C MET A 93 10.48 5.73 1.10
N LEU A 94 9.33 5.14 1.34
CA LEU A 94 8.15 5.84 1.86
C LEU A 94 8.37 6.28 3.32
N MET A 95 8.88 5.38 4.17
CA MET A 95 9.13 5.67 5.59
C MET A 95 10.20 6.74 5.78
N GLN A 96 11.26 6.76 4.97
CA GLN A 96 12.32 7.76 5.04
C GLN A 96 11.84 9.19 4.78
N THR A 97 10.73 9.37 4.10
CA THR A 97 10.17 10.72 3.89
C THR A 97 9.60 11.34 5.16
N GLY A 98 9.19 10.53 6.13
CA GLY A 98 8.47 10.99 7.33
C GLY A 98 7.08 11.57 7.05
N CYS A 99 6.57 11.46 5.82
CA CYS A 99 5.26 12.01 5.46
C CYS A 99 4.09 11.18 6.00
N ILE A 100 4.34 9.91 6.29
CA ILE A 100 3.38 9.02 6.93
C ILE A 100 3.99 8.37 8.16
N VAL A 101 3.15 8.13 9.16
CA VAL A 101 3.53 7.47 10.40
C VAL A 101 2.53 6.36 10.67
N PRO A 102 2.86 5.09 10.36
CA PRO A 102 2.01 3.96 10.70
C PRO A 102 1.85 3.85 12.21
N LEU A 103 0.63 3.70 12.69
CA LEU A 103 0.33 3.64 14.13
C LEU A 103 -0.02 2.23 14.59
N TYR A 104 -0.94 1.56 13.90
CA TYR A 104 -1.42 0.23 14.23
C TYR A 104 -2.21 -0.39 13.08
N PHE A 105 -2.35 -1.70 13.12
CA PHE A 105 -3.28 -2.42 12.28
C PHE A 105 -4.64 -2.52 12.97
N TYR A 106 -5.71 -2.26 12.23
CA TYR A 106 -7.06 -2.46 12.72
C TYR A 106 -7.36 -3.94 12.92
N THR A 107 -8.05 -4.25 14.01
CA THR A 107 -8.69 -5.55 14.22
C THR A 107 -10.19 -5.41 14.05
N ASP A 108 -10.78 -6.32 13.28
CA ASP A 108 -12.24 -6.37 13.10
C ASP A 108 -12.84 -7.25 14.21
N ILE A 109 -13.49 -6.58 15.18
CA ILE A 109 -14.11 -7.25 16.34
C ILE A 109 -15.62 -7.23 16.12
N TYR A 110 -16.25 -8.39 16.24
CA TYR A 110 -17.70 -8.53 16.20
C TYR A 110 -18.16 -9.58 17.20
N MET A 111 -19.41 -9.47 17.62
CA MET A 111 -20.10 -10.48 18.42
C MET A 111 -21.28 -11.02 17.64
N LEU A 112 -21.48 -12.32 17.71
CA LEU A 112 -22.64 -13.02 17.17
C LEU A 112 -23.39 -13.67 18.33
N ASP A 113 -24.71 -13.59 18.28
CA ASP A 113 -25.55 -14.40 19.17
C ASP A 113 -25.42 -15.88 18.76
N SER A 114 -25.57 -16.77 19.75
CA SER A 114 -25.41 -18.22 19.54
C SER A 114 -26.47 -18.83 18.60
N ASN A 115 -27.58 -18.15 18.41
CA ASN A 115 -28.66 -18.55 17.51
C ASN A 115 -28.49 -18.03 16.07
N VAL A 116 -27.41 -17.27 15.77
CA VAL A 116 -27.10 -16.79 14.41
C VAL A 116 -26.12 -17.73 13.74
N HIS A 117 -26.54 -18.34 12.63
CA HIS A 117 -25.76 -19.27 11.85
C HIS A 117 -25.46 -18.73 10.45
N GLY A 118 -24.40 -19.24 9.79
CA GLY A 118 -24.06 -18.90 8.41
C GLY A 118 -23.40 -17.53 8.20
N PHE A 119 -23.05 -16.82 9.28
CA PHE A 119 -22.25 -15.60 9.18
C PHE A 119 -20.83 -15.92 8.75
N TYR A 120 -20.29 -15.09 7.84
CA TYR A 120 -18.90 -15.18 7.39
C TYR A 120 -18.27 -13.79 7.31
N SER A 121 -17.03 -13.65 7.79
CA SER A 121 -16.19 -12.47 7.61
C SER A 121 -14.85 -12.89 6.98
N ASN A 122 -14.34 -12.10 6.04
CA ASN A 122 -13.05 -12.35 5.43
C ASN A 122 -11.95 -11.44 6.04
N PRO A 123 -10.66 -11.74 5.80
CA PRO A 123 -9.55 -10.92 6.31
C PRO A 123 -9.52 -9.47 5.83
N LEU A 124 -10.26 -9.11 4.76
CA LEU A 124 -10.41 -7.74 4.27
C LEU A 124 -11.53 -6.97 4.98
N GLY A 125 -12.17 -7.57 6.01
CA GLY A 125 -13.22 -6.93 6.81
C GLY A 125 -14.61 -6.98 6.19
N TYR A 126 -14.80 -7.66 5.05
CA TYR A 126 -16.12 -7.84 4.45
C TYR A 126 -16.94 -8.86 5.24
N LYS A 127 -18.18 -8.49 5.56
CA LYS A 127 -19.13 -9.32 6.29
C LYS A 127 -20.24 -9.79 5.34
N TYR A 128 -20.48 -11.08 5.34
CA TYR A 128 -21.45 -11.72 4.45
C TYR A 128 -22.62 -12.25 5.27
N PHE A 129 -23.80 -11.70 5.02
CA PHE A 129 -25.05 -12.03 5.71
C PHE A 129 -26.01 -12.89 4.85
N MET A 130 -25.68 -13.13 3.59
CA MET A 130 -26.57 -13.76 2.64
C MET A 130 -26.96 -15.21 2.99
N TYR A 131 -26.18 -15.86 3.85
CA TYR A 131 -26.44 -17.20 4.34
C TYR A 131 -26.84 -17.25 5.82
N CYS A 132 -27.07 -16.08 6.43
CA CYS A 132 -27.43 -16.02 7.84
C CYS A 132 -28.85 -16.52 8.06
N THR A 133 -28.99 -17.36 9.07
CA THR A 133 -30.27 -17.83 9.63
C THR A 133 -30.28 -17.56 11.13
N ILE A 134 -31.47 -17.33 11.66
CA ILE A 134 -31.70 -17.18 13.10
C ILE A 134 -32.57 -18.36 13.55
N GLU A 135 -32.10 -19.12 14.51
CA GLU A 135 -32.89 -20.17 15.15
C GLU A 135 -33.63 -19.57 16.36
N GLU A 136 -34.94 -19.88 16.46
CA GLU A 136 -35.79 -19.44 17.59
C GLU A 136 -35.59 -20.31 18.84
#